data_ed08dc9a4f1d7e428132c9cf1b9b6745
#
_entry.id   ed08dc9a4f1d7e428132c9cf1b9b6745
#
_cell.length_a   1.000
_cell.length_b   1.000
_cell.length_c   1.000
_cell.angle_alpha   90.00
_cell.angle_beta   90.00
_cell.angle_gamma   90.00
#
_symmetry.space_group_name_H-M   'P 1'
#
loop_
_entity.id
_entity.type
_entity.pdbx_description
1 polymer ?
#
loop_
_entity_poly.entity_id
_entity_poly.type
_entity_poly.pdbx_seq_one_letter_code
_entity_poly.pdbx_strand_id
1 'polypeptide(L)'
;MYTLNKRVLPQHTDYAGVMWHGAYVQWLEEARVEALQAAGLGYAAMTAMGVDMPVVSLYLDYRHPLGHGDEVCVESRCPGQQGVRWPWVSRFVCGDAVVAEASVNLVMVRGGRVLRRVPAELQEVMDQLVRQAL
;
A
#
# COMPACT_ATOMS: atom_id res chain seq x y z
N MET A 1 -10.54 3.09 -5.78
CA MET A 1 -9.98 2.05 -4.92
C MET A 1 -9.13 1.10 -5.76
N TYR A 2 -7.98 0.74 -5.26
CA TYR A 2 -7.06 -0.17 -5.93
C TYR A 2 -7.21 -1.56 -5.35
N THR A 3 -7.14 -2.58 -6.19
CA THR A 3 -7.29 -3.97 -5.74
C THR A 3 -6.10 -4.81 -6.23
N LEU A 4 -5.66 -5.72 -5.36
CA LEU A 4 -4.64 -6.70 -5.65
C LEU A 4 -5.17 -8.06 -5.23
N ASN A 5 -5.26 -9.01 -6.17
CA ASN A 5 -5.74 -10.35 -5.89
C ASN A 5 -4.56 -11.28 -5.68
N LYS A 6 -4.56 -11.98 -4.57
CA LYS A 6 -3.49 -12.88 -4.16
C LYS A 6 -4.05 -14.21 -3.66
N ARG A 7 -3.23 -15.23 -3.70
CA ARG A 7 -3.51 -16.52 -3.08
C ARG A 7 -2.43 -16.80 -2.05
N VAL A 8 -2.83 -17.29 -0.89
CA VAL A 8 -1.87 -17.70 0.15
C VAL A 8 -1.16 -18.97 -0.31
N LEU A 9 0.15 -18.88 -0.52
CA LEU A 9 1.01 -19.97 -0.92
C LEU A 9 1.79 -20.50 0.30
N PRO A 10 2.39 -21.69 0.22
CA PRO A 10 3.20 -22.20 1.35
C PRO A 10 4.27 -21.21 1.83
N GLN A 11 4.90 -20.47 0.91
CA GLN A 11 5.91 -19.46 1.23
C GLN A 11 5.37 -18.29 2.06
N HIS A 12 4.06 -18.10 2.08
CA HIS A 12 3.40 -17.03 2.84
C HIS A 12 2.98 -17.47 4.24
N THR A 13 3.13 -18.76 4.55
CA THR A 13 2.68 -19.31 5.83
C THR A 13 3.84 -19.57 6.77
N ASP A 14 3.55 -19.55 8.06
CA ASP A 14 4.48 -19.95 9.10
C ASP A 14 4.35 -21.46 9.38
N TYR A 15 5.09 -21.95 10.38
CA TYR A 15 5.05 -23.37 10.73
C TYR A 15 3.69 -23.82 11.27
N ALA A 16 2.83 -22.88 11.70
CA ALA A 16 1.47 -23.20 12.16
C ALA A 16 0.47 -23.28 11.00
N GLY A 17 0.90 -22.99 9.77
CA GLY A 17 0.06 -23.08 8.58
C GLY A 17 -0.81 -21.86 8.33
N VAL A 18 -0.59 -20.77 9.05
CA VAL A 18 -1.29 -19.49 8.83
C VAL A 18 -0.36 -18.46 8.21
N MET A 19 -0.94 -17.51 7.49
CA MET A 19 -0.16 -16.47 6.85
C MET A 19 0.57 -15.63 7.91
N TRP A 20 1.89 -15.50 7.74
CA TRP A 20 2.72 -14.77 8.69
C TRP A 20 2.64 -13.27 8.42
N HIS A 21 2.90 -12.47 9.47
CA HIS A 21 2.74 -11.00 9.41
C HIS A 21 3.54 -10.35 8.27
N GLY A 22 4.71 -10.87 7.94
CA GLY A 22 5.53 -10.31 6.86
C GLY A 22 4.88 -10.40 5.49
N ALA A 23 4.07 -11.43 5.24
CA ALA A 23 3.34 -11.58 3.98
C ALA A 23 2.29 -10.46 3.81
N TYR A 24 1.61 -10.07 4.89
CA TYR A 24 0.68 -8.93 4.84
C TYR A 24 1.41 -7.65 4.45
N VAL A 25 2.56 -7.41 5.04
CA VAL A 25 3.39 -6.22 4.75
C VAL A 25 3.84 -6.22 3.30
N GLN A 26 4.29 -7.38 2.80
CA GLN A 26 4.68 -7.52 1.39
C GLN A 26 3.54 -7.20 0.43
N TRP A 27 2.34 -7.71 0.73
CA TRP A 27 1.17 -7.46 -0.12
C TRP A 27 0.70 -6.00 -0.06
N LEU A 28 0.82 -5.35 1.09
CA LEU A 28 0.55 -3.92 1.21
C LEU A 28 1.50 -3.10 0.32
N GLU A 29 2.78 -3.45 0.30
CA GLU A 29 3.75 -2.79 -0.55
C GLU A 29 3.47 -3.06 -2.03
N GLU A 30 3.22 -4.31 -2.38
CA GLU A 30 2.89 -4.68 -3.76
C GLU A 30 1.66 -3.92 -4.25
N ALA A 31 0.61 -3.86 -3.45
CA ALA A 31 -0.62 -3.14 -3.80
C ALA A 31 -0.34 -1.65 -4.05
N ARG A 32 0.47 -1.03 -3.21
CA ARG A 32 0.83 0.38 -3.34
C ARG A 32 1.69 0.62 -4.58
N VAL A 33 2.69 -0.22 -4.81
CA VAL A 33 3.58 -0.12 -5.97
C VAL A 33 2.79 -0.27 -7.26
N GLU A 34 1.89 -1.24 -7.33
CA GLU A 34 1.05 -1.43 -8.53
C GLU A 34 0.11 -0.24 -8.75
N ALA A 35 -0.46 0.32 -7.70
CA ALA A 35 -1.32 1.49 -7.80
C ALA A 35 -0.56 2.72 -8.32
N LEU A 36 0.65 2.94 -7.80
CA LEU A 36 1.51 4.03 -8.26
C LEU A 36 1.94 3.82 -9.71
N GLN A 37 2.29 2.59 -10.08
CA GLN A 37 2.67 2.24 -11.45
C GLN A 37 1.50 2.53 -12.40
N ALA A 38 0.29 2.14 -12.03
CA ALA A 38 -0.91 2.38 -12.84
C ALA A 38 -1.20 3.87 -13.00
N ALA A 39 -0.84 4.69 -12.02
CA ALA A 39 -0.99 6.14 -12.08
C ALA A 39 0.14 6.84 -12.85
N GLY A 40 1.11 6.09 -13.37
CA GLY A 40 2.25 6.63 -14.10
C GLY A 40 3.44 7.03 -13.23
N LEU A 41 3.41 6.67 -11.95
CA LEU A 41 4.47 7.00 -11.00
C LEU A 41 5.16 5.72 -10.50
N GLY A 42 5.70 4.93 -11.43
CA GLY A 42 6.48 3.75 -11.10
C GLY A 42 7.83 4.10 -10.51
N TYR A 43 8.51 3.08 -10.01
CA TYR A 43 9.80 3.24 -9.33
C TYR A 43 10.83 4.00 -10.19
N ALA A 44 10.92 3.65 -11.48
CA ALA A 44 11.88 4.29 -12.39
C ALA A 44 11.59 5.79 -12.56
N ALA A 45 10.32 6.17 -12.67
CA ALA A 45 9.91 7.56 -12.80
C ALA A 45 10.23 8.35 -11.53
N MET A 46 9.94 7.78 -10.36
CA MET A 46 10.26 8.41 -9.08
C MET A 46 11.77 8.58 -8.91
N THR A 47 12.54 7.56 -9.23
CA THR A 47 14.01 7.61 -9.16
C THR A 47 14.56 8.70 -10.07
N ALA A 48 14.03 8.82 -11.29
CA ALA A 48 14.46 9.85 -12.23
C ALA A 48 14.19 11.27 -11.71
N MET A 49 13.12 11.44 -10.93
CA MET A 49 12.78 12.74 -10.31
C MET A 49 13.53 12.98 -9.01
N GLY A 50 14.27 12.01 -8.51
CA GLY A 50 14.94 12.08 -7.22
C GLY A 50 13.99 12.12 -6.03
N VAL A 51 12.77 11.61 -6.22
CA VAL A 51 11.72 11.56 -5.19
C VAL A 51 11.62 10.15 -4.64
N ASP A 52 11.46 10.04 -3.33
CA ASP A 52 11.22 8.78 -2.64
C ASP A 52 10.04 8.95 -1.69
N MET A 53 9.38 7.83 -1.39
CA MET A 53 8.26 7.82 -0.44
C MET A 53 8.46 6.71 0.59
N PRO A 54 9.33 6.95 1.58
CA PRO A 54 9.56 5.96 2.63
C PRO A 54 8.36 5.84 3.58
N VAL A 55 8.20 4.64 4.10
CA VAL A 55 7.20 4.34 5.14
C VAL A 55 7.72 4.87 6.46
N VAL A 56 6.89 5.63 7.17
CA VAL A 56 7.24 6.16 8.50
C VAL A 56 6.43 5.52 9.61
N SER A 57 5.29 4.92 9.31
CA SER A 57 4.53 4.15 10.29
C SER A 57 3.66 3.11 9.59
N LEU A 58 3.39 2.03 10.30
CA LEU A 58 2.58 0.91 9.83
C LEU A 58 1.71 0.43 10.98
N TYR A 59 0.41 0.35 10.74
CA TYR A 59 -0.55 -0.26 11.65
C TYR A 59 -1.21 -1.42 10.92
N LEU A 60 -1.32 -2.57 11.58
CA LEU A 60 -1.91 -3.77 11.01
C LEU A 60 -2.73 -4.47 12.08
N ASP A 61 -4.01 -4.64 11.81
CA ASP A 61 -4.96 -5.27 12.70
C ASP A 61 -5.48 -6.56 12.09
N TYR A 62 -5.28 -7.67 12.78
CA TYR A 62 -5.67 -8.99 12.33
C TYR A 62 -6.99 -9.37 12.98
N ARG A 63 -7.96 -9.79 12.15
CA ARG A 63 -9.28 -10.23 12.66
C ARG A 63 -9.48 -11.73 12.53
N HIS A 64 -9.05 -12.30 11.41
CA HIS A 64 -9.17 -13.72 11.13
C HIS A 64 -7.90 -14.21 10.46
N PRO A 65 -7.41 -15.40 10.82
CA PRO A 65 -6.22 -15.95 10.17
C PRO A 65 -6.51 -16.34 8.72
N LEU A 66 -5.47 -16.28 7.90
CA LEU A 66 -5.49 -16.78 6.53
C LEU A 66 -4.65 -18.04 6.45
N GLY A 67 -5.15 -19.04 5.75
CA GLY A 67 -4.46 -20.30 5.56
C GLY A 67 -4.07 -20.54 4.12
N HIS A 68 -3.24 -21.55 3.91
CA HIS A 68 -2.79 -21.97 2.59
C HIS A 68 -3.98 -22.20 1.65
N GLY A 69 -3.91 -21.61 0.47
CA GLY A 69 -4.94 -21.74 -0.56
C GLY A 69 -6.02 -20.68 -0.53
N ASP A 70 -6.11 -19.88 0.53
CA ASP A 70 -7.12 -18.83 0.61
C ASP A 70 -6.86 -17.76 -0.46
N GLU A 71 -7.93 -17.31 -1.10
CA GLU A 71 -7.88 -16.23 -2.07
C GLU A 71 -8.25 -14.92 -1.37
N VAL A 72 -7.40 -13.91 -1.55
CA VAL A 72 -7.49 -12.64 -0.82
C VAL A 72 -7.48 -11.49 -1.80
N CYS A 73 -8.37 -10.54 -1.61
CA CYS A 73 -8.35 -9.27 -2.32
C CYS A 73 -7.85 -8.20 -1.34
N VAL A 74 -6.75 -7.55 -1.68
CA VAL A 74 -6.25 -6.40 -0.93
C VAL A 74 -6.82 -5.15 -1.57
N GLU A 75 -7.70 -4.48 -0.86
CA GLU A 75 -8.33 -3.24 -1.32
C GLU A 75 -7.63 -2.07 -0.65
N SER A 76 -7.10 -1.14 -1.45
CA SER A 76 -6.30 -0.03 -0.95
C SER A 76 -6.76 1.29 -1.52
N ARG A 77 -6.63 2.34 -0.71
CA ARG A 77 -6.91 3.71 -1.12
C ARG A 77 -5.96 4.68 -0.46
N CYS A 78 -5.70 5.80 -1.14
CA CYS A 78 -4.93 6.91 -0.62
C CYS A 78 -5.89 8.09 -0.43
N PRO A 79 -6.35 8.39 0.81
CA PRO A 79 -7.35 9.43 1.03
C PRO A 79 -6.82 10.86 0.85
N GLY A 80 -5.52 11.03 0.70
CA GLY A 80 -4.89 12.32 0.50
C GLY A 80 -3.89 12.67 1.57
N GLN A 81 -3.15 13.74 1.34
CA GLN A 81 -2.10 14.18 2.24
C GLN A 81 -2.68 14.70 3.56
N GLN A 82 -2.07 14.31 4.65
CA GLN A 82 -2.40 14.78 6.00
C GLN A 82 -1.11 15.30 6.63
N GLY A 83 -0.97 16.62 6.73
CA GLY A 83 0.29 17.24 7.10
C GLY A 83 1.37 16.90 6.08
N VAL A 84 2.46 16.28 6.50
CA VAL A 84 3.50 15.79 5.60
C VAL A 84 3.30 14.32 5.21
N ARG A 85 2.29 13.66 5.77
CA ARG A 85 2.10 12.23 5.59
C ARG A 85 1.13 11.94 4.45
N TRP A 86 1.38 10.81 3.80
CA TRP A 86 0.52 10.24 2.76
C TRP A 86 0.02 8.91 3.27
N PRO A 87 -1.19 8.87 3.88
CA PRO A 87 -1.73 7.61 4.39
C PRO A 87 -2.23 6.74 3.25
N TRP A 88 -2.01 5.43 3.39
CA TRP A 88 -2.63 4.39 2.59
C TRP A 88 -3.43 3.50 3.52
N VAL A 89 -4.70 3.35 3.21
CA VAL A 89 -5.62 2.55 4.02
C VAL A 89 -6.00 1.33 3.21
N SER A 90 -5.87 0.16 3.82
CA SER A 90 -6.11 -1.11 3.13
C SER A 90 -6.94 -2.04 3.98
N ARG A 91 -7.66 -2.93 3.31
CA ARG A 91 -8.31 -4.06 3.95
C ARG A 91 -8.06 -5.32 3.13
N PHE A 92 -7.90 -6.42 3.83
CA PHE A 92 -7.72 -7.75 3.25
C PHE A 92 -9.07 -8.45 3.33
N VAL A 93 -9.60 -8.85 2.19
CA VAL A 93 -10.93 -9.46 2.09
C VAL A 93 -10.78 -10.88 1.57
N CYS A 94 -11.35 -11.83 2.30
CA CYS A 94 -11.38 -13.22 1.89
C CYS A 94 -12.86 -13.67 1.88
N GLY A 95 -13.38 -13.98 0.70
CA GLY A 95 -14.82 -14.20 0.55
C GLY A 95 -15.58 -12.91 0.90
N ASP A 96 -16.48 -13.00 1.86
CA ASP A 96 -17.27 -11.86 2.33
C ASP A 96 -16.71 -11.23 3.60
N ALA A 97 -15.58 -11.73 4.09
CA ALA A 97 -15.04 -11.30 5.38
C ALA A 97 -13.84 -10.38 5.21
N VAL A 98 -13.80 -9.29 5.98
CA VAL A 98 -12.60 -8.49 6.17
C VAL A 98 -11.75 -9.21 7.22
N VAL A 99 -10.62 -9.76 6.79
CA VAL A 99 -9.75 -10.57 7.65
C VAL A 99 -8.63 -9.76 8.30
N ALA A 100 -8.30 -8.61 7.73
CA ALA A 100 -7.31 -7.69 8.31
C ALA A 100 -7.55 -6.29 7.77
N GLU A 101 -7.13 -5.29 8.55
CA GLU A 101 -7.11 -3.89 8.14
C GLU A 101 -5.74 -3.31 8.41
N ALA A 102 -5.32 -2.37 7.58
CA ALA A 102 -4.01 -1.77 7.70
C ALA A 102 -4.02 -0.29 7.35
N SER A 103 -3.09 0.43 7.94
CA SER A 103 -2.81 1.82 7.60
C SER A 103 -1.30 1.98 7.53
N VAL A 104 -0.83 2.49 6.40
CA VAL A 104 0.59 2.77 6.16
C VAL A 104 0.73 4.25 5.89
N ASN A 105 1.60 4.92 6.62
CA ASN A 105 1.91 6.32 6.38
C ASN A 105 3.28 6.45 5.73
N LEU A 106 3.31 7.19 4.63
CA LEU A 106 4.55 7.52 3.95
C LEU A 106 4.77 9.03 4.03
N VAL A 107 5.99 9.46 3.75
CA VAL A 107 6.31 10.86 3.49
C VAL A 107 6.98 10.93 2.13
N MET A 108 6.91 12.10 1.50
CA MET A 108 7.60 12.34 0.24
C MET A 108 8.92 13.04 0.54
N VAL A 109 10.01 12.51 -0.01
CA VAL A 109 11.37 12.99 0.28
C VAL A 109 12.08 13.31 -1.04
N ARG A 110 12.77 14.45 -1.06
CA ARG A 110 13.67 14.83 -2.16
C ARG A 110 14.90 15.49 -1.56
N GLY A 111 16.08 15.01 -1.99
CA GLY A 111 17.34 15.57 -1.49
C GLY A 111 17.51 15.46 0.02
N GLY A 112 17.03 14.38 0.62
CA GLY A 112 17.12 14.16 2.06
C GLY A 112 16.15 14.97 2.90
N ARG A 113 15.20 15.68 2.27
CA ARG A 113 14.24 16.53 2.98
C ARG A 113 12.81 16.04 2.77
N VAL A 114 12.02 16.05 3.83
CA VAL A 114 10.60 15.77 3.77
C VAL A 114 9.88 16.94 3.10
N LEU A 115 9.11 16.65 2.07
CA LEU A 115 8.38 17.67 1.33
C LEU A 115 7.02 17.91 1.98
N ARG A 116 6.71 19.16 2.27
CA ARG A 116 5.39 19.57 2.78
C ARG A 116 4.38 19.70 1.66
N ARG A 117 4.87 20.02 0.46
CA ARG A 117 4.05 20.21 -0.74
C ARG A 117 4.52 19.27 -1.83
N VAL A 118 3.57 18.78 -2.60
CA VAL A 118 3.86 17.97 -3.77
C VAL A 118 4.58 18.84 -4.80
N PRO A 119 5.71 18.38 -5.37
CA PRO A 119 6.32 19.07 -6.50
C PRO A 119 5.31 19.24 -7.65
N ALA A 120 5.42 20.37 -8.35
CA ALA A 120 4.45 20.70 -9.41
C ALA A 120 4.33 19.60 -10.45
N GLU A 121 5.42 18.94 -10.80
CA GLU A 121 5.46 17.85 -11.79
C GLU A 121 4.72 16.58 -11.32
N LEU A 122 4.43 16.45 -10.04
CA LEU A 122 3.74 15.29 -9.47
C LEU A 122 2.30 15.60 -9.05
N GLN A 123 1.89 16.85 -9.09
CA GLN A 123 0.60 17.28 -8.54
C GLN A 123 -0.57 16.55 -9.20
N GLU A 124 -0.59 16.47 -10.51
CA GLU A 124 -1.70 15.84 -11.23
C GLU A 124 -1.78 14.34 -10.94
N VAL A 125 -0.64 13.65 -10.92
CA VAL A 125 -0.59 12.22 -10.61
C VAL A 125 -1.10 11.96 -9.21
N MET A 126 -0.69 12.74 -8.24
CA MET A 126 -1.12 12.58 -6.85
C MET A 126 -2.61 12.90 -6.68
N ASP A 127 -3.09 13.94 -7.37
CA ASP A 127 -4.52 14.28 -7.36
C ASP A 127 -5.36 13.14 -7.94
N GLN A 128 -4.90 12.56 -9.04
CA GLN A 128 -5.58 11.42 -9.67
C GLN A 128 -5.59 10.21 -8.76
N LEU A 129 -4.47 9.93 -8.10
CA LEU A 129 -4.33 8.83 -7.15
C LEU A 129 -5.37 8.95 -6.02
N VAL A 130 -5.53 10.14 -5.48
CA VAL A 130 -6.50 10.43 -4.42
C VAL A 130 -7.93 10.31 -4.93
N ARG A 131 -8.23 10.81 -6.14
CA ARG A 131 -9.57 10.71 -6.72
C ARG A 131 -10.02 9.28 -6.94
N GLN A 132 -9.11 8.40 -7.35
CA GLN A 132 -9.42 6.99 -7.57
C GLN A 132 -9.61 6.21 -6.27
N ALA A 133 -9.32 6.83 -5.14
CA ALA A 133 -9.52 6.23 -3.83
C ALA A 133 -11.00 6.22 -3.38
N LEU A 134 -11.83 6.98 -4.04
CA LEU A 134 -13.24 7.11 -3.68
C LEU A 134 -14.11 5.94 -4.16
#